data_77a4c3e33902fda1ab6e89b157aed6c5
#
_entry.id   77a4c3e33902fda1ab6e89b157aed6c5
#
_cell.length_a   1.000
_cell.length_b   1.000
_cell.length_c   1.000
_cell.angle_alpha   90.00
_cell.angle_beta   90.00
_cell.angle_gamma   90.00
#
_symmetry.space_group_name_H-M   'P 1'
#
loop_
_entity.id
_entity.type
_entity.pdbx_description
1 polymer ?
#
loop_
_entity_poly.entity_id
_entity_poly.type
_entity_poly.pdbx_seq_one_letter_code
_entity_poly.pdbx_strand_id
1 'polypeptide(L)'
;MVTSVISGCGSGNDLNAPAPKLSLPPETNIAYGSDLGCTDADAAPTGALASDCGGSQQLDIYRSPLPGPNPVLLWFHGGGFVAGDKSGDVSAYLNAALDDGWDILAVNYRLTTPDGENEFPTAIQDAKRSVRWVKANAQEQDWDPTNVAAMGESAGGNIAAMLAASTNEADLEPSDLSAELSGSATAPIDSTVIASIALVPVTDLTLFAQNDAWGDLVNRYVGCSSNSKLCEEGYASGSVQTHVTAQSQPLLSLHGINDPLAAAEQGVLLGDAYAAAGILPRFSQIVVSDGPERYQGHEVDYERFVGRFLAFLNSAQTT
;
A
#
# COMPACT_ATOMS: atom_id res chain seq x y z
N MET A 1 2.37 6.86 -23.77
CA MET A 1 1.97 5.47 -23.44
C MET A 1 3.18 4.57 -23.70
N VAL A 2 3.88 4.16 -22.67
CA VAL A 2 4.90 3.12 -22.82
C VAL A 2 4.33 1.89 -22.12
N THR A 3 3.48 1.18 -22.85
CA THR A 3 3.04 -0.17 -22.44
C THR A 3 4.14 -1.14 -22.87
N SER A 4 5.02 -1.49 -21.95
CA SER A 4 6.05 -2.49 -22.21
C SER A 4 5.47 -3.88 -21.99
N VAL A 5 4.97 -4.51 -23.05
CA VAL A 5 4.68 -5.94 -23.07
C VAL A 5 6.02 -6.66 -23.30
N ILE A 6 6.53 -7.36 -22.28
CA ILE A 6 7.79 -8.12 -22.41
C ILE A 6 7.51 -9.58 -22.08
N SER A 7 7.72 -10.45 -23.09
CA SER A 7 7.94 -11.88 -22.90
C SER A 7 9.35 -12.08 -22.34
N GLY A 8 9.46 -12.50 -21.10
CA GLY A 8 10.76 -12.80 -20.46
C GLY A 8 11.06 -14.28 -20.50
N CYS A 9 12.07 -14.71 -21.27
CA CYS A 9 12.72 -16.00 -21.08
C CYS A 9 13.66 -15.93 -19.87
N GLY A 10 13.26 -16.50 -18.72
CA GLY A 10 14.09 -16.63 -17.53
C GLY A 10 14.21 -18.09 -17.12
N SER A 11 15.42 -18.56 -16.97
CA SER A 11 15.83 -19.90 -16.50
C SER A 11 15.25 -20.21 -15.13
N GLY A 12 14.69 -21.42 -14.97
CA GLY A 12 13.98 -21.88 -13.81
C GLY A 12 14.75 -21.71 -12.49
N ASN A 13 14.15 -21.01 -11.57
CA ASN A 13 14.46 -21.07 -10.17
C ASN A 13 13.66 -22.21 -9.52
N ASP A 14 14.31 -22.92 -8.64
CA ASP A 14 13.77 -24.07 -7.92
C ASP A 14 12.66 -23.59 -6.97
N LEU A 15 11.39 -23.85 -7.34
CA LEU A 15 10.20 -23.43 -6.57
C LEU A 15 10.09 -24.07 -5.17
N ASN A 16 11.09 -24.85 -4.76
CA ASN A 16 11.20 -25.50 -3.45
C ASN A 16 12.34 -24.93 -2.57
N ALA A 17 12.98 -23.85 -2.97
CA ALA A 17 13.93 -23.20 -2.07
C ALA A 17 13.17 -22.61 -0.88
N PRO A 18 13.55 -22.94 0.38
CA PRO A 18 12.94 -22.30 1.54
C PRO A 18 13.16 -20.78 1.45
N ALA A 19 12.13 -20.00 1.75
CA ALA A 19 12.27 -18.56 1.86
C ALA A 19 13.50 -18.22 2.71
N PRO A 20 14.35 -17.26 2.31
CA PRO A 20 15.49 -16.86 3.10
C PRO A 20 15.01 -16.46 4.50
N LYS A 21 15.63 -17.03 5.53
CA LYS A 21 15.32 -16.67 6.91
C LYS A 21 15.71 -15.21 7.11
N LEU A 22 14.76 -14.39 7.58
CA LEU A 22 15.04 -13.08 8.12
C LEU A 22 16.23 -13.16 9.09
N SER A 23 17.21 -12.29 8.95
CA SER A 23 18.42 -12.31 9.77
C SER A 23 18.17 -11.98 11.24
N LEU A 24 17.09 -11.23 11.53
CA LEU A 24 16.64 -10.84 12.85
C LEU A 24 15.13 -11.06 12.98
N PRO A 25 14.61 -11.42 14.18
CA PRO A 25 13.18 -11.45 14.41
C PRO A 25 12.61 -10.01 14.31
N PRO A 26 11.38 -9.85 13.79
CA PRO A 26 10.76 -8.52 13.71
C PRO A 26 10.46 -7.97 15.11
N GLU A 27 10.49 -6.64 15.22
CA GLU A 27 9.88 -5.93 16.34
C GLU A 27 8.38 -5.83 16.04
N THR A 28 7.53 -6.35 16.92
CA THR A 28 6.10 -6.51 16.64
C THR A 28 5.22 -5.60 17.48
N ASN A 29 4.03 -5.28 16.94
CA ASN A 29 2.97 -4.53 17.65
C ASN A 29 3.42 -3.14 18.15
N ILE A 30 4.22 -2.44 17.36
CA ILE A 30 4.64 -1.08 17.64
C ILE A 30 3.51 -0.12 17.31
N ALA A 31 3.01 0.62 18.29
CA ALA A 31 1.95 1.59 18.11
C ALA A 31 2.43 2.82 17.32
N TYR A 32 1.73 3.20 16.26
CA TYR A 32 1.93 4.45 15.53
C TYR A 32 0.74 5.42 15.68
N GLY A 33 -0.31 5.00 16.36
CA GLY A 33 -1.50 5.77 16.69
C GLY A 33 -2.12 5.33 18.02
N SER A 34 -3.29 5.85 18.35
CA SER A 34 -3.98 5.58 19.63
C SER A 34 -4.99 4.44 19.55
N ASP A 35 -5.41 4.04 18.35
CA ASP A 35 -6.28 2.89 18.16
C ASP A 35 -5.42 1.63 18.01
N LEU A 36 -5.33 0.87 19.09
CA LEU A 36 -4.54 -0.37 19.12
C LEU A 36 -5.33 -1.59 18.67
N GLY A 37 -6.65 -1.44 18.41
CA GLY A 37 -7.51 -2.56 18.06
C GLY A 37 -7.51 -3.67 19.11
N CYS A 38 -7.59 -4.92 18.67
CA CYS A 38 -7.43 -6.08 19.55
C CYS A 38 -5.98 -6.21 20.00
N THR A 39 -5.76 -6.33 21.31
CA THR A 39 -4.48 -6.78 21.85
C THR A 39 -4.29 -8.28 21.60
N ASP A 40 -3.03 -8.78 21.61
CA ASP A 40 -2.76 -10.22 21.45
C ASP A 40 -3.53 -11.11 22.46
N ALA A 41 -3.98 -10.53 23.60
CA ALA A 41 -4.80 -11.21 24.60
C ALA A 41 -6.25 -11.46 24.12
N ASP A 42 -6.71 -10.64 23.20
CA ASP A 42 -8.04 -10.71 22.58
C ASP A 42 -7.95 -11.32 21.17
N ALA A 43 -6.77 -11.82 20.76
CA ALA A 43 -6.57 -12.44 19.47
C ALA A 43 -7.67 -13.47 19.24
N ALA A 44 -8.49 -13.21 18.24
CA ALA A 44 -9.60 -14.05 17.89
C ALA A 44 -9.09 -15.48 17.66
N PRO A 45 -9.87 -16.52 18.04
CA PRO A 45 -9.50 -17.89 17.81
C PRO A 45 -9.12 -18.07 16.35
N THR A 46 -8.02 -18.80 16.10
CA THR A 46 -7.45 -19.04 14.78
C THR A 46 -8.53 -19.26 13.72
N GLY A 47 -8.72 -18.28 12.85
CA GLY A 47 -9.76 -18.28 11.81
C GLY A 47 -10.79 -17.14 11.90
N ALA A 48 -10.79 -16.31 12.96
CA ALA A 48 -11.57 -15.07 12.97
C ALA A 48 -10.81 -14.00 12.19
N LEU A 49 -11.55 -13.25 11.38
CA LEU A 49 -10.98 -12.12 10.61
C LEU A 49 -10.67 -10.98 11.59
N ALA A 50 -9.61 -10.24 11.33
CA ALA A 50 -9.26 -9.02 12.08
C ALA A 50 -10.41 -7.99 12.12
N SER A 51 -11.41 -8.14 11.24
CA SER A 51 -12.68 -7.41 11.23
C SER A 51 -13.42 -7.39 12.59
N ASP A 52 -13.22 -8.40 13.44
CA ASP A 52 -13.89 -8.47 14.73
C ASP A 52 -13.31 -7.48 15.77
N CYS A 53 -12.17 -6.87 15.45
CA CYS A 53 -11.45 -5.96 16.32
C CYS A 53 -11.40 -4.50 15.83
N GLY A 54 -12.04 -4.19 14.70
CA GLY A 54 -12.07 -2.84 14.15
C GLY A 54 -10.75 -2.34 13.53
N GLY A 55 -9.74 -3.20 13.42
CA GLY A 55 -8.40 -2.84 12.96
C GLY A 55 -7.53 -2.22 14.07
N SER A 56 -6.28 -1.92 13.74
CA SER A 56 -5.30 -1.46 14.71
C SER A 56 -4.32 -0.49 14.06
N GLN A 57 -3.89 0.54 14.80
CA GLN A 57 -2.80 1.45 14.40
C GLN A 57 -1.46 0.94 14.95
N GLN A 58 -1.09 -0.27 14.55
CA GLN A 58 0.16 -0.93 14.93
C GLN A 58 0.94 -1.34 13.69
N LEU A 59 2.24 -1.48 13.82
CA LEU A 59 3.12 -1.97 12.77
C LEU A 59 4.16 -2.94 13.32
N ASP A 60 4.73 -3.75 12.42
CA ASP A 60 5.86 -4.62 12.69
C ASP A 60 7.07 -4.14 11.89
N ILE A 61 8.24 -4.10 12.54
CA ILE A 61 9.49 -3.61 11.95
C ILE A 61 10.39 -4.78 11.62
N TYR A 62 10.76 -4.90 10.35
CA TYR A 62 11.74 -5.85 9.83
C TYR A 62 12.99 -5.07 9.43
N ARG A 63 14.12 -5.37 10.06
CA ARG A 63 15.37 -4.64 9.84
C ARG A 63 16.20 -5.22 8.72
N SER A 64 16.73 -4.36 7.88
CA SER A 64 17.80 -4.70 6.96
C SER A 64 19.05 -5.16 7.74
N PRO A 65 19.81 -6.13 7.20
CA PRO A 65 21.12 -6.49 7.76
C PRO A 65 22.20 -5.44 7.49
N LEU A 66 21.94 -4.44 6.67
CA LEU A 66 22.88 -3.38 6.33
C LEU A 66 22.86 -2.26 7.37
N PRO A 67 23.99 -1.55 7.56
CA PRO A 67 24.03 -0.42 8.51
C PRO A 67 23.24 0.77 7.98
N GLY A 68 22.55 1.47 8.89
CA GLY A 68 21.78 2.68 8.58
C GLY A 68 22.63 3.96 8.39
N PRO A 69 21.97 5.11 8.20
CA PRO A 69 20.51 5.26 8.22
C PRO A 69 19.84 4.63 7.00
N ASN A 70 18.89 3.71 7.25
CA ASN A 70 18.23 2.96 6.19
C ASN A 70 17.01 3.69 5.63
N PRO A 71 16.72 3.59 4.30
CA PRO A 71 15.43 3.94 3.74
C PRO A 71 14.33 3.02 4.28
N VAL A 72 13.09 3.50 4.30
CA VAL A 72 11.95 2.76 4.87
C VAL A 72 10.92 2.47 3.79
N LEU A 73 10.49 1.19 3.73
CA LEU A 73 9.38 0.73 2.91
C LEU A 73 8.19 0.35 3.79
N LEU A 74 7.12 1.13 3.74
CA LEU A 74 5.86 0.81 4.39
C LEU A 74 5.11 -0.22 3.53
N TRP A 75 4.71 -1.34 4.15
CA TRP A 75 3.93 -2.38 3.51
C TRP A 75 2.50 -2.40 4.02
N PHE A 76 1.52 -2.32 3.11
CA PHE A 76 0.09 -2.36 3.41
C PHE A 76 -0.55 -3.64 2.87
N HIS A 77 -1.16 -4.43 3.74
CA HIS A 77 -1.81 -5.69 3.39
C HIS A 77 -3.10 -5.49 2.58
N GLY A 78 -3.51 -6.52 1.84
CA GLY A 78 -4.81 -6.60 1.16
C GLY A 78 -5.96 -6.90 2.13
N GLY A 79 -7.13 -7.24 1.57
CA GLY A 79 -8.29 -7.65 2.36
C GLY A 79 -9.54 -6.78 2.18
N GLY A 80 -9.64 -6.03 1.08
CA GLY A 80 -10.83 -5.26 0.71
C GLY A 80 -11.21 -4.17 1.71
N PHE A 81 -10.26 -3.64 2.47
CA PHE A 81 -10.44 -2.67 3.56
C PHE A 81 -11.26 -3.17 4.77
N VAL A 82 -11.64 -4.46 4.79
CA VAL A 82 -12.50 -5.05 5.82
C VAL A 82 -11.85 -6.23 6.55
N ALA A 83 -10.69 -6.66 6.09
CA ALA A 83 -9.94 -7.80 6.63
C ALA A 83 -8.44 -7.64 6.37
N GLY A 84 -7.63 -8.55 6.92
CA GLY A 84 -6.19 -8.58 6.76
C GLY A 84 -5.46 -8.18 8.03
N ASP A 85 -4.16 -8.45 8.06
CA ASP A 85 -3.28 -8.15 9.18
C ASP A 85 -1.83 -8.03 8.71
N LYS A 86 -1.03 -7.19 9.41
CA LYS A 86 0.39 -6.95 9.17
C LYS A 86 1.28 -8.20 9.34
N SER A 87 0.82 -9.18 10.13
CA SER A 87 1.54 -10.43 10.39
C SER A 87 1.42 -11.44 9.25
N GLY A 88 0.62 -11.14 8.23
CA GLY A 88 0.56 -11.92 7.00
C GLY A 88 1.87 -11.79 6.22
N ASP A 89 2.39 -12.90 5.77
CA ASP A 89 3.62 -13.12 5.01
C ASP A 89 4.36 -11.87 4.49
N VAL A 90 5.41 -11.48 5.22
CA VAL A 90 6.50 -10.74 4.59
C VAL A 90 7.14 -11.70 3.57
N SER A 91 6.66 -11.64 2.36
CA SER A 91 6.97 -12.56 1.27
C SER A 91 8.43 -12.45 0.82
N ALA A 92 8.88 -13.44 0.05
CA ALA A 92 10.25 -13.48 -0.46
C ALA A 92 10.66 -12.20 -1.21
N TYR A 93 9.71 -11.51 -1.88
CA TYR A 93 10.01 -10.25 -2.58
C TYR A 93 10.28 -9.07 -1.63
N LEU A 94 9.69 -9.05 -0.44
CA LEU A 94 10.01 -8.07 0.60
C LEU A 94 11.38 -8.38 1.25
N ASN A 95 11.73 -9.66 1.42
CA ASN A 95 13.06 -10.04 1.91
C ASN A 95 14.18 -9.48 1.00
N ALA A 96 13.96 -9.43 -0.30
CA ALA A 96 14.92 -8.84 -1.22
C ALA A 96 15.12 -7.33 -1.00
N ALA A 97 14.10 -6.60 -0.54
CA ALA A 97 14.24 -5.20 -0.17
C ALA A 97 15.05 -5.04 1.13
N LEU A 98 14.89 -5.95 2.11
CA LEU A 98 15.75 -6.00 3.30
C LEU A 98 17.22 -6.21 2.93
N ASP A 99 17.51 -7.16 2.02
CA ASP A 99 18.86 -7.44 1.55
C ASP A 99 19.46 -6.24 0.76
N ASP A 100 18.62 -5.40 0.16
CA ASP A 100 18.99 -4.20 -0.59
C ASP A 100 19.10 -2.93 0.30
N GLY A 101 18.91 -3.07 1.60
CA GLY A 101 19.12 -1.99 2.58
C GLY A 101 17.86 -1.26 3.04
N TRP A 102 16.67 -1.65 2.59
CA TRP A 102 15.42 -1.08 3.07
C TRP A 102 14.99 -1.73 4.38
N ASP A 103 14.63 -0.94 5.39
CA ASP A 103 13.84 -1.45 6.50
C ASP A 103 12.37 -1.53 6.07
N ILE A 104 11.68 -2.62 6.43
CA ILE A 104 10.27 -2.81 6.07
C ILE A 104 9.40 -2.67 7.31
N LEU A 105 8.35 -1.86 7.19
CA LEU A 105 7.34 -1.70 8.22
C LEU A 105 6.01 -2.23 7.69
N ALA A 106 5.58 -3.41 8.18
CA ALA A 106 4.27 -3.95 7.87
C ALA A 106 3.22 -3.26 8.75
N VAL A 107 2.22 -2.64 8.11
CA VAL A 107 1.31 -1.69 8.77
C VAL A 107 -0.11 -2.25 8.81
N ASN A 108 -0.69 -2.32 10.01
CA ASN A 108 -2.13 -2.43 10.20
C ASN A 108 -2.76 -1.04 10.12
N TYR A 109 -3.85 -0.94 9.42
CA TYR A 109 -4.70 0.24 9.34
C TYR A 109 -6.11 -0.13 9.81
N ARG A 110 -6.89 0.84 10.29
CA ARG A 110 -8.25 0.59 10.75
C ARG A 110 -9.12 0.06 9.60
N LEU A 111 -9.74 -1.07 9.84
CA LEU A 111 -10.61 -1.75 8.90
C LEU A 111 -12.05 -1.23 9.03
N THR A 112 -12.74 -1.13 7.91
CA THR A 112 -14.15 -0.76 7.89
C THR A 112 -14.99 -1.89 8.50
N THR A 113 -15.75 -1.57 9.54
CA THR A 113 -16.59 -2.55 10.24
C THR A 113 -17.94 -2.78 9.54
N PRO A 114 -18.63 -3.90 9.84
CA PRO A 114 -19.99 -4.13 9.34
C PRO A 114 -21.00 -3.07 9.75
N ASP A 115 -20.76 -2.38 10.86
CA ASP A 115 -21.64 -1.34 11.42
C ASP A 115 -21.36 0.05 10.85
N GLY A 116 -20.42 0.15 9.87
CA GLY A 116 -20.11 1.40 9.17
C GLY A 116 -19.10 2.28 9.91
N GLU A 117 -18.25 1.73 10.77
CA GLU A 117 -17.12 2.47 11.34
C GLU A 117 -15.90 2.36 10.42
N ASN A 118 -15.01 3.33 10.52
CA ASN A 118 -13.73 3.38 9.79
C ASN A 118 -13.90 3.37 8.26
N GLU A 119 -14.95 4.00 7.76
CA GLU A 119 -15.14 4.24 6.33
C GLU A 119 -14.03 5.14 5.76
N PHE A 120 -13.96 5.26 4.44
CA PHE A 120 -13.08 6.22 3.77
C PHE A 120 -13.29 7.64 4.35
N PRO A 121 -12.24 8.39 4.68
CA PRO A 121 -10.82 8.16 4.35
C PRO A 121 -9.97 7.52 5.47
N THR A 122 -10.55 6.84 6.45
CA THR A 122 -9.85 6.40 7.67
C THR A 122 -8.57 5.60 7.39
N ALA A 123 -8.61 4.60 6.50
CA ALA A 123 -7.43 3.81 6.16
C ALA A 123 -6.30 4.66 5.53
N ILE A 124 -6.66 5.67 4.73
CA ILE A 124 -5.69 6.59 4.11
C ILE A 124 -5.08 7.52 5.18
N GLN A 125 -5.90 8.01 6.12
CA GLN A 125 -5.41 8.81 7.24
C GLN A 125 -4.44 8.02 8.13
N ASP A 126 -4.70 6.74 8.36
CA ASP A 126 -3.79 5.85 9.10
C ASP A 126 -2.48 5.63 8.34
N ALA A 127 -2.55 5.40 7.04
CA ALA A 127 -1.36 5.29 6.21
C ALA A 127 -0.51 6.59 6.23
N LYS A 128 -1.13 7.75 6.11
CA LYS A 128 -0.45 9.04 6.24
C LYS A 128 0.15 9.24 7.65
N ARG A 129 -0.56 8.80 8.70
CA ARG A 129 -0.04 8.79 10.07
C ARG A 129 1.19 7.91 10.21
N SER A 130 1.20 6.70 9.62
CA SER A 130 2.36 5.81 9.67
C SER A 130 3.60 6.41 8.98
N VAL A 131 3.44 7.11 7.86
CA VAL A 131 4.54 7.87 7.22
C VAL A 131 5.10 8.95 8.16
N ARG A 132 4.22 9.72 8.80
CA ARG A 132 4.65 10.75 9.77
C ARG A 132 5.35 10.14 10.97
N TRP A 133 4.86 8.99 11.45
CA TRP A 133 5.48 8.26 12.54
C TRP A 133 6.91 7.83 12.21
N VAL A 134 7.12 7.28 10.99
CA VAL A 134 8.48 6.94 10.52
C VAL A 134 9.39 8.15 10.55
N LYS A 135 8.95 9.28 9.98
CA LYS A 135 9.77 10.51 9.93
C LYS A 135 10.04 11.10 11.31
N ALA A 136 9.06 11.04 12.23
CA ALA A 136 9.23 11.51 13.59
C ALA A 136 10.25 10.69 14.39
N ASN A 137 10.31 9.38 14.16
CA ASN A 137 11.17 8.46 14.88
C ASN A 137 12.49 8.14 14.12
N ALA A 138 12.74 8.77 12.97
CA ALA A 138 13.85 8.43 12.10
C ALA A 138 15.21 8.48 12.77
N GLN A 139 15.47 9.49 13.60
CA GLN A 139 16.73 9.62 14.34
C GLN A 139 16.94 8.49 15.36
N GLU A 140 15.88 8.11 16.10
CA GLU A 140 15.94 7.05 17.10
C GLU A 140 16.11 5.67 16.47
N GLN A 141 15.48 5.49 15.33
CA GLN A 141 15.40 4.21 14.61
C GLN A 141 16.54 4.00 13.60
N ASP A 142 17.43 4.97 13.43
CA ASP A 142 18.51 4.98 12.41
C ASP A 142 17.96 4.86 10.98
N TRP A 143 16.90 5.63 10.68
CA TRP A 143 16.27 5.73 9.36
C TRP A 143 16.58 7.03 8.65
N ASP A 144 16.52 6.99 7.33
CA ASP A 144 16.55 8.19 6.49
C ASP A 144 15.12 8.73 6.27
N PRO A 145 14.72 9.84 6.94
CA PRO A 145 13.37 10.39 6.82
C PRO A 145 13.05 10.96 5.43
N THR A 146 14.07 11.15 4.59
CA THR A 146 13.91 11.65 3.22
C THR A 146 13.64 10.52 2.21
N ASN A 147 13.88 9.27 2.61
CA ASN A 147 13.74 8.08 1.78
C ASN A 147 12.68 7.12 2.37
N VAL A 148 11.42 7.55 2.37
CA VAL A 148 10.26 6.75 2.79
C VAL A 148 9.40 6.42 1.57
N ALA A 149 9.22 5.14 1.28
CA ALA A 149 8.39 4.64 0.19
C ALA A 149 7.22 3.80 0.71
N ALA A 150 6.23 3.54 -0.15
CA ALA A 150 5.09 2.71 0.17
C ALA A 150 4.92 1.57 -0.84
N MET A 151 4.45 0.43 -0.37
CA MET A 151 4.08 -0.72 -1.19
C MET A 151 2.85 -1.41 -0.58
N GLY A 152 1.99 -1.99 -1.41
CA GLY A 152 0.84 -2.73 -0.91
C GLY A 152 0.15 -3.52 -2.00
N GLU A 153 -0.75 -4.42 -1.57
CA GLU A 153 -1.47 -5.34 -2.44
C GLU A 153 -2.98 -5.14 -2.33
N SER A 154 -3.70 -5.22 -3.46
CA SER A 154 -5.17 -5.12 -3.50
C SER A 154 -5.67 -3.82 -2.83
N ALA A 155 -6.42 -3.88 -1.74
CA ALA A 155 -6.80 -2.73 -0.92
C ALA A 155 -5.57 -1.96 -0.41
N GLY A 156 -4.52 -2.66 0.06
CA GLY A 156 -3.23 -2.06 0.41
C GLY A 156 -2.53 -1.41 -0.80
N GLY A 157 -2.73 -1.96 -1.99
CA GLY A 157 -2.28 -1.36 -3.25
C GLY A 157 -2.98 -0.03 -3.55
N ASN A 158 -4.29 0.09 -3.25
CA ASN A 158 -4.99 1.37 -3.29
C ASN A 158 -4.38 2.36 -2.29
N ILE A 159 -4.14 1.93 -1.04
CA ILE A 159 -3.54 2.76 0.01
C ILE A 159 -2.16 3.28 -0.44
N ALA A 160 -1.28 2.40 -0.94
CA ALA A 160 0.03 2.81 -1.44
C ALA A 160 -0.08 3.79 -2.62
N ALA A 161 -1.01 3.55 -3.56
CA ALA A 161 -1.26 4.45 -4.68
C ALA A 161 -1.83 5.81 -4.23
N MET A 162 -2.73 5.82 -3.23
CA MET A 162 -3.26 7.04 -2.62
C MET A 162 -2.16 7.87 -1.94
N LEU A 163 -1.20 7.26 -1.26
CA LEU A 163 -0.05 7.97 -0.70
C LEU A 163 0.77 8.70 -1.78
N ALA A 164 0.96 8.08 -2.95
CA ALA A 164 1.65 8.72 -4.08
C ALA A 164 0.79 9.83 -4.72
N ALA A 165 -0.51 9.60 -4.90
CA ALA A 165 -1.40 10.51 -5.62
C ALA A 165 -1.78 11.74 -4.79
N SER A 166 -2.16 11.56 -3.51
CA SER A 166 -2.75 12.59 -2.65
C SER A 166 -1.73 13.38 -1.82
N THR A 167 -0.58 13.70 -2.42
CA THR A 167 0.45 14.50 -1.77
C THR A 167 -0.08 15.89 -1.39
N ASN A 168 0.05 16.24 -0.11
CA ASN A 168 -0.39 17.51 0.48
C ASN A 168 -1.92 17.76 0.45
N GLU A 169 -2.72 16.73 0.30
CA GLU A 169 -4.18 16.85 0.32
C GLU A 169 -4.70 16.87 1.76
N ALA A 170 -5.15 18.05 2.21
CA ALA A 170 -5.47 18.31 3.62
C ALA A 170 -6.65 17.44 4.13
N ASP A 171 -7.64 17.17 3.29
CA ASP A 171 -8.83 16.40 3.68
C ASP A 171 -8.51 14.91 3.94
N LEU A 172 -7.39 14.43 3.43
CA LEU A 172 -6.90 13.07 3.65
C LEU A 172 -5.83 12.99 4.76
N GLU A 173 -5.43 14.11 5.34
CA GLU A 173 -4.53 14.11 6.50
C GLU A 173 -5.30 13.75 7.79
N PRO A 174 -4.69 13.00 8.72
CA PRO A 174 -5.30 12.74 10.01
C PRO A 174 -5.48 14.04 10.79
N SER A 175 -6.67 14.25 11.37
CA SER A 175 -7.03 15.47 12.09
C SER A 175 -6.56 15.50 13.55
N ASP A 176 -6.18 14.35 14.10
CA ASP A 176 -5.86 14.13 15.51
C ASP A 176 -4.37 13.84 15.75
N LEU A 177 -3.50 14.46 14.97
CA LEU A 177 -2.05 14.31 15.12
C LEU A 177 -1.54 14.85 16.45
N SER A 178 -0.72 14.05 17.13
CA SER A 178 0.07 14.53 18.28
C SER A 178 1.10 15.59 17.83
N ALA A 179 1.64 16.36 18.80
CA ALA A 179 2.69 17.34 18.50
C ALA A 179 3.94 16.68 17.88
N GLU A 180 4.26 15.45 18.29
CA GLU A 180 5.39 14.68 17.75
C GLU A 180 5.19 14.37 16.25
N LEU A 181 3.99 13.95 15.85
CA LEU A 181 3.67 13.62 14.46
C LEU A 181 3.38 14.83 13.58
N SER A 182 3.06 15.98 14.20
CA SER A 182 2.85 17.23 13.48
C SER A 182 4.15 17.96 13.19
N GLY A 183 5.19 17.75 14.02
CA GLY A 183 6.41 18.55 14.00
C GLY A 183 6.18 19.96 14.55
N SER A 184 7.09 20.86 14.22
CA SER A 184 6.98 22.28 14.62
C SER A 184 6.52 23.16 13.45
N ALA A 185 6.10 24.38 13.75
CA ALA A 185 5.73 25.34 12.71
C ALA A 185 6.89 25.66 11.71
N THR A 186 8.14 25.49 12.14
CA THR A 186 9.34 25.71 11.33
C THR A 186 9.92 24.44 10.71
N ALA A 187 9.50 23.26 11.20
CA ALA A 187 9.90 21.96 10.70
C ALA A 187 8.69 20.99 10.78
N PRO A 188 7.65 21.20 9.95
CA PRO A 188 6.49 20.32 9.95
C PRO A 188 6.89 18.95 9.42
N ILE A 189 6.33 17.90 10.00
CA ILE A 189 6.45 16.55 9.51
C ILE A 189 5.29 16.34 8.52
N ASP A 190 5.61 15.99 7.27
CA ASP A 190 4.63 15.69 6.23
C ASP A 190 4.44 14.17 6.06
N SER A 191 3.41 13.77 5.32
CA SER A 191 3.09 12.39 4.97
C SER A 191 3.53 12.00 3.56
N THR A 192 4.45 12.75 2.94
CA THR A 192 4.89 12.50 1.57
C THR A 192 5.81 11.29 1.51
N VAL A 193 5.56 10.37 0.59
CA VAL A 193 6.46 9.28 0.21
C VAL A 193 7.26 9.66 -1.03
N ILE A 194 8.44 9.07 -1.24
CA ILE A 194 9.25 9.32 -2.44
C ILE A 194 8.74 8.57 -3.67
N ALA A 195 8.10 7.43 -3.47
CA ALA A 195 7.52 6.57 -4.51
C ALA A 195 6.57 5.56 -3.90
N SER A 196 5.70 4.97 -4.72
CA SER A 196 4.85 3.85 -4.31
C SER A 196 4.83 2.73 -5.33
N ILE A 197 4.67 1.49 -4.83
CA ILE A 197 4.42 0.29 -5.64
C ILE A 197 3.05 -0.26 -5.27
N ALA A 198 2.16 -0.38 -6.25
CA ALA A 198 0.81 -0.86 -6.07
C ALA A 198 0.63 -2.19 -6.82
N LEU A 199 0.45 -3.28 -6.06
CA LEU A 199 0.27 -4.63 -6.56
C LEU A 199 -1.22 -4.94 -6.67
N VAL A 200 -1.67 -5.30 -7.86
CA VAL A 200 -3.08 -5.57 -8.19
C VAL A 200 -4.06 -4.59 -7.52
N PRO A 201 -3.78 -3.28 -7.59
CA PRO A 201 -4.51 -2.29 -6.82
C PRO A 201 -5.92 -2.08 -7.36
N VAL A 202 -6.86 -1.81 -6.44
CA VAL A 202 -8.19 -1.31 -6.78
C VAL A 202 -8.14 0.22 -6.79
N THR A 203 -7.87 0.83 -7.95
CA THR A 203 -7.65 2.27 -8.06
C THR A 203 -8.89 3.07 -8.47
N ASP A 204 -9.80 2.45 -9.22
CA ASP A 204 -11.10 3.03 -9.58
C ASP A 204 -12.23 2.30 -8.84
N LEU A 205 -12.77 2.94 -7.80
CA LEU A 205 -13.83 2.33 -7.00
C LEU A 205 -15.17 2.32 -7.74
N THR A 206 -15.39 3.21 -8.71
CA THR A 206 -16.60 3.21 -9.54
C THR A 206 -16.63 1.97 -10.44
N LEU A 207 -15.49 1.65 -11.06
CA LEU A 207 -15.36 0.45 -11.88
C LEU A 207 -15.47 -0.82 -11.02
N PHE A 208 -14.84 -0.84 -9.85
CA PHE A 208 -14.88 -1.99 -8.95
C PHE A 208 -16.28 -2.20 -8.35
N ALA A 209 -17.03 -1.15 -8.03
CA ALA A 209 -18.40 -1.24 -7.50
C ALA A 209 -19.38 -1.96 -8.46
N GLN A 210 -19.04 -2.04 -9.75
CA GLN A 210 -19.81 -2.79 -10.76
C GLN A 210 -19.54 -4.29 -10.73
N ASN A 211 -18.60 -4.76 -9.90
CA ASN A 211 -18.30 -6.18 -9.78
C ASN A 211 -19.38 -6.88 -8.93
N ASP A 212 -20.12 -7.81 -9.51
CA ASP A 212 -21.24 -8.52 -8.87
C ASP A 212 -20.83 -9.28 -7.59
N ALA A 213 -19.58 -9.72 -7.51
CA ALA A 213 -19.10 -10.55 -6.40
C ALA A 213 -18.49 -9.72 -5.25
N TRP A 214 -17.92 -8.54 -5.54
CA TRP A 214 -17.06 -7.81 -4.61
C TRP A 214 -17.44 -6.33 -4.44
N GLY A 215 -18.40 -5.83 -5.21
CA GLY A 215 -18.85 -4.43 -5.13
C GLY A 215 -19.30 -4.01 -3.74
N ASP A 216 -19.86 -4.94 -2.96
CA ASP A 216 -20.30 -4.68 -1.59
C ASP A 216 -19.16 -4.28 -0.64
N LEU A 217 -17.91 -4.72 -0.89
CA LEU A 217 -16.75 -4.30 -0.09
C LEU A 217 -16.48 -2.82 -0.25
N VAL A 218 -16.53 -2.32 -1.50
CA VAL A 218 -16.33 -0.90 -1.79
C VAL A 218 -17.50 -0.08 -1.26
N ASN A 219 -18.75 -0.59 -1.37
CA ASN A 219 -19.91 0.06 -0.78
C ASN A 219 -19.71 0.32 0.71
N ARG A 220 -19.25 -0.69 1.43
CA ARG A 220 -18.92 -0.57 2.86
C ARG A 220 -17.80 0.42 3.09
N TYR A 221 -16.70 0.32 2.33
CA TYR A 221 -15.54 1.19 2.49
C TYR A 221 -15.87 2.67 2.30
N VAL A 222 -16.77 3.01 1.37
CA VAL A 222 -17.17 4.42 1.13
C VAL A 222 -18.44 4.84 1.87
N GLY A 223 -18.97 3.99 2.77
CA GLY A 223 -20.15 4.31 3.56
C GLY A 223 -21.46 4.31 2.76
N CYS A 224 -21.54 3.48 1.73
CA CYS A 224 -22.71 3.43 0.85
C CYS A 224 -23.60 2.22 1.11
N SER A 225 -24.88 2.45 1.37
CA SER A 225 -25.89 1.40 1.54
C SER A 225 -26.79 1.17 0.31
N SER A 226 -26.66 1.99 -0.74
CA SER A 226 -27.49 1.90 -1.96
C SER A 226 -26.86 2.69 -3.11
N ASN A 227 -27.22 2.38 -4.37
CA ASN A 227 -26.82 3.13 -5.57
C ASN A 227 -27.42 4.55 -5.59
N SER A 228 -26.98 5.40 -4.68
CA SER A 228 -27.38 6.81 -4.58
C SER A 228 -26.28 7.73 -5.12
N LYS A 229 -26.62 9.00 -5.36
CA LYS A 229 -25.63 10.01 -5.75
C LYS A 229 -24.49 10.14 -4.72
N LEU A 230 -24.77 9.91 -3.44
CA LEU A 230 -23.75 9.88 -2.37
C LEU A 230 -22.73 8.75 -2.59
N CYS A 231 -23.16 7.62 -3.14
CA CYS A 231 -22.25 6.54 -3.50
C CYS A 231 -21.31 6.93 -4.65
N GLU A 232 -21.81 7.61 -5.68
CA GLU A 232 -20.98 8.10 -6.78
C GLU A 232 -19.90 9.08 -6.27
N GLU A 233 -20.25 9.96 -5.38
CA GLU A 233 -19.31 10.90 -4.73
C GLU A 233 -18.29 10.12 -3.85
N GLY A 234 -18.73 9.13 -3.08
CA GLY A 234 -17.89 8.27 -2.27
C GLY A 234 -16.91 7.45 -3.11
N TYR A 235 -17.38 6.83 -4.20
CA TYR A 235 -16.50 6.10 -5.13
C TYR A 235 -15.46 7.04 -5.75
N ALA A 236 -15.87 8.22 -6.21
CA ALA A 236 -14.94 9.19 -6.77
C ALA A 236 -13.89 9.62 -5.74
N SER A 237 -14.31 9.91 -4.51
CA SER A 237 -13.41 10.32 -3.43
C SER A 237 -12.41 9.22 -3.00
N GLY A 238 -12.81 7.95 -3.06
CA GLY A 238 -11.93 6.81 -2.75
C GLY A 238 -11.11 6.32 -3.94
N SER A 239 -11.31 6.88 -5.14
CA SER A 239 -10.59 6.49 -6.36
C SER A 239 -9.30 7.28 -6.53
N VAL A 240 -8.19 6.57 -6.73
CA VAL A 240 -6.83 7.15 -6.76
C VAL A 240 -6.66 8.20 -7.85
N GLN A 241 -7.23 7.98 -9.04
CA GLN A 241 -7.09 8.88 -10.19
C GLN A 241 -7.66 10.29 -9.95
N THR A 242 -8.61 10.44 -9.04
CA THR A 242 -9.20 11.75 -8.71
C THR A 242 -8.28 12.63 -7.86
N HIS A 243 -7.25 12.05 -7.25
CA HIS A 243 -6.26 12.73 -6.41
C HIS A 243 -4.95 13.00 -7.14
N VAL A 244 -4.82 12.56 -8.41
CA VAL A 244 -3.59 12.77 -9.17
C VAL A 244 -3.45 14.24 -9.56
N THR A 245 -2.34 14.85 -9.15
CA THR A 245 -1.98 16.23 -9.43
C THR A 245 -0.54 16.33 -9.93
N ALA A 246 -0.08 17.52 -10.31
CA ALA A 246 1.31 17.75 -10.69
C ALA A 246 2.32 17.47 -9.55
N GLN A 247 1.86 17.39 -8.30
CA GLN A 247 2.66 17.07 -7.11
C GLN A 247 2.73 15.58 -6.80
N SER A 248 1.90 14.75 -7.44
CA SER A 248 1.87 13.30 -7.19
C SER A 248 3.22 12.64 -7.44
N GLN A 249 3.56 11.68 -6.59
CA GLN A 249 4.85 11.02 -6.57
C GLN A 249 4.93 9.88 -7.60
N PRO A 250 6.13 9.37 -7.91
CA PRO A 250 6.31 8.20 -8.76
C PRO A 250 5.49 7.00 -8.29
N LEU A 251 4.82 6.32 -9.22
CA LEU A 251 3.98 5.15 -8.96
C LEU A 251 4.25 4.04 -9.97
N LEU A 252 4.56 2.84 -9.47
CA LEU A 252 4.60 1.61 -10.25
C LEU A 252 3.36 0.78 -9.92
N SER A 253 2.53 0.49 -10.92
CA SER A 253 1.35 -0.35 -10.80
C SER A 253 1.57 -1.70 -11.50
N LEU A 254 1.17 -2.81 -10.87
CA LEU A 254 1.26 -4.15 -11.45
C LEU A 254 -0.10 -4.83 -11.42
N HIS A 255 -0.52 -5.42 -12.54
CA HIS A 255 -1.81 -6.10 -12.69
C HIS A 255 -1.65 -7.44 -13.41
N GLY A 256 -2.46 -8.43 -13.05
CA GLY A 256 -2.68 -9.62 -13.89
C GLY A 256 -3.62 -9.29 -15.06
N ILE A 257 -3.32 -9.82 -16.26
CA ILE A 257 -4.15 -9.55 -17.45
C ILE A 257 -5.58 -10.12 -17.30
N ASN A 258 -5.73 -11.19 -16.53
CA ASN A 258 -6.98 -11.90 -16.29
C ASN A 258 -7.52 -11.64 -14.87
N ASP A 259 -7.09 -10.57 -14.20
CA ASP A 259 -7.56 -10.25 -12.86
C ASP A 259 -9.06 -9.91 -12.86
N PRO A 260 -9.92 -10.74 -12.23
CA PRO A 260 -11.35 -10.51 -12.19
C PRO A 260 -11.77 -9.46 -11.15
N LEU A 261 -10.85 -9.06 -10.26
CA LEU A 261 -11.10 -8.10 -9.19
C LEU A 261 -10.56 -6.71 -9.56
N ALA A 262 -9.25 -6.62 -9.77
CA ALA A 262 -8.56 -5.38 -10.11
C ALA A 262 -8.05 -5.46 -11.56
N ALA A 263 -8.98 -5.39 -12.51
CA ALA A 263 -8.67 -5.51 -13.95
C ALA A 263 -7.52 -4.55 -14.34
N ALA A 264 -6.67 -5.01 -15.27
CA ALA A 264 -5.52 -4.21 -15.75
C ALA A 264 -5.91 -2.84 -16.32
N GLU A 265 -7.18 -2.66 -16.69
CA GLU A 265 -7.77 -1.39 -17.11
C GLU A 265 -7.67 -0.31 -16.02
N GLN A 266 -7.72 -0.67 -14.74
CA GLN A 266 -7.55 0.27 -13.63
C GLN A 266 -6.20 0.98 -13.69
N GLY A 267 -5.14 0.25 -14.05
CA GLY A 267 -3.83 0.86 -14.27
C GLY A 267 -3.77 1.77 -15.49
N VAL A 268 -4.58 1.49 -16.54
CA VAL A 268 -4.69 2.38 -17.72
C VAL A 268 -5.34 3.70 -17.32
N LEU A 269 -6.47 3.65 -16.60
CA LEU A 269 -7.17 4.85 -16.11
C LEU A 269 -6.28 5.71 -15.21
N LEU A 270 -5.50 5.06 -14.35
CA LEU A 270 -4.53 5.75 -13.51
C LEU A 270 -3.41 6.41 -14.34
N GLY A 271 -2.89 5.73 -15.37
CA GLY A 271 -1.92 6.30 -16.31
C GLY A 271 -2.46 7.50 -17.08
N ASP A 272 -3.73 7.49 -17.47
CA ASP A 272 -4.40 8.62 -18.11
C ASP A 272 -4.51 9.82 -17.17
N ALA A 273 -4.76 9.60 -15.86
CA ALA A 273 -4.76 10.66 -14.86
C ALA A 273 -3.36 11.28 -14.68
N TYR A 274 -2.29 10.47 -14.63
CA TYR A 274 -0.91 10.97 -14.61
C TYR A 274 -0.55 11.74 -15.87
N ALA A 275 -1.05 11.31 -17.03
CA ALA A 275 -0.87 12.03 -18.29
C ALA A 275 -1.61 13.38 -18.28
N ALA A 276 -2.85 13.41 -17.81
CA ALA A 276 -3.64 14.62 -17.70
C ALA A 276 -3.01 15.66 -16.74
N ALA A 277 -2.37 15.18 -15.67
CA ALA A 277 -1.60 16.02 -14.73
C ALA A 277 -0.23 16.47 -15.29
N GLY A 278 0.17 16.02 -16.48
CA GLY A 278 1.45 16.37 -17.12
C GLY A 278 2.68 15.66 -16.52
N ILE A 279 2.48 14.60 -15.75
CA ILE A 279 3.50 13.86 -15.02
C ILE A 279 3.60 12.38 -15.42
N LEU A 280 3.13 12.00 -16.60
CA LEU A 280 3.16 10.62 -17.07
C LEU A 280 4.53 9.92 -16.89
N PRO A 281 5.69 10.56 -17.02
CA PRO A 281 6.98 9.91 -16.74
C PRO A 281 7.14 9.38 -15.32
N ARG A 282 6.31 9.83 -14.37
CA ARG A 282 6.28 9.33 -12.99
C ARG A 282 5.40 8.09 -12.81
N PHE A 283 4.71 7.64 -13.85
CA PHE A 283 3.84 6.45 -13.80
C PHE A 283 4.39 5.32 -14.66
N SER A 284 4.39 4.11 -14.11
CA SER A 284 4.73 2.87 -14.83
C SER A 284 3.70 1.80 -14.53
N GLN A 285 3.30 1.05 -15.55
CA GLN A 285 2.42 -0.10 -15.41
C GLN A 285 3.10 -1.37 -15.91
N ILE A 286 2.96 -2.45 -15.14
CA ILE A 286 3.31 -3.81 -15.54
C ILE A 286 2.00 -4.60 -15.66
N VAL A 287 1.78 -5.24 -16.81
CA VAL A 287 0.68 -6.18 -17.00
C VAL A 287 1.27 -7.58 -17.18
N VAL A 288 0.92 -8.49 -16.27
CA VAL A 288 1.38 -9.87 -16.29
C VAL A 288 0.47 -10.68 -17.19
N SER A 289 0.98 -11.06 -18.37
CA SER A 289 0.23 -11.80 -19.41
C SER A 289 0.88 -13.13 -19.78
N ASP A 290 1.98 -13.50 -19.11
CA ASP A 290 2.76 -14.72 -19.37
C ASP A 290 2.99 -15.53 -18.08
N GLY A 291 3.37 -16.79 -18.24
CA GLY A 291 3.55 -17.72 -17.15
C GLY A 291 2.29 -18.56 -16.86
N PRO A 292 2.25 -19.26 -15.70
CA PRO A 292 1.09 -20.05 -15.31
C PRO A 292 -0.17 -19.19 -15.21
N GLU A 293 -1.29 -19.66 -15.74
CA GLU A 293 -2.57 -18.93 -15.79
C GLU A 293 -3.02 -18.44 -14.40
N ARG A 294 -2.79 -19.24 -13.36
CA ARG A 294 -3.10 -18.87 -11.95
C ARG A 294 -2.41 -17.58 -11.48
N TYR A 295 -1.28 -17.18 -12.09
CA TYR A 295 -0.54 -15.97 -11.75
C TYR A 295 -0.80 -14.80 -12.71
N GLN A 296 -1.82 -14.90 -13.56
CA GLN A 296 -2.26 -13.83 -14.45
C GLN A 296 -3.53 -13.13 -13.92
N GLY A 297 -4.03 -13.54 -12.75
CA GLY A 297 -5.20 -13.00 -12.07
C GLY A 297 -4.84 -12.03 -10.94
N HIS A 298 -5.65 -12.06 -9.88
CA HIS A 298 -5.41 -11.26 -8.67
C HIS A 298 -4.21 -11.76 -7.87
N GLU A 299 -3.86 -13.04 -8.00
CA GLU A 299 -2.59 -13.58 -7.51
C GLU A 299 -1.54 -13.46 -8.62
N VAL A 300 -0.41 -12.85 -8.31
CA VAL A 300 0.72 -12.70 -9.23
C VAL A 300 1.99 -13.25 -8.58
N ASP A 301 2.85 -13.88 -9.39
CA ASP A 301 4.19 -14.27 -8.94
C ASP A 301 5.09 -13.01 -8.87
N TYR A 302 5.03 -12.31 -7.75
CA TYR A 302 5.73 -11.04 -7.54
C TYR A 302 7.25 -11.21 -7.52
N GLU A 303 7.77 -12.39 -7.17
CA GLU A 303 9.21 -12.67 -7.14
C GLU A 303 9.88 -12.43 -8.50
N ARG A 304 9.15 -12.65 -9.59
CA ARG A 304 9.61 -12.36 -10.96
C ARG A 304 9.92 -10.89 -11.21
N PHE A 305 9.36 -10.00 -10.40
CA PHE A 305 9.44 -8.55 -10.60
C PHE A 305 10.31 -7.83 -9.56
N VAL A 306 10.90 -8.56 -8.61
CA VAL A 306 11.73 -8.00 -7.52
C VAL A 306 12.79 -7.05 -8.05
N GLY A 307 13.55 -7.43 -9.08
CA GLY A 307 14.56 -6.55 -9.66
C GLY A 307 14.01 -5.24 -10.21
N ARG A 308 12.75 -5.22 -10.69
CA ARG A 308 12.07 -3.99 -11.14
C ARG A 308 11.58 -3.17 -9.97
N PHE A 309 11.08 -3.80 -8.92
CA PHE A 309 10.65 -3.12 -7.69
C PHE A 309 11.83 -2.38 -7.06
N LEU A 310 12.95 -3.07 -6.85
CA LEU A 310 14.17 -2.49 -6.29
C LEU A 310 14.74 -1.39 -7.18
N ALA A 311 14.82 -1.61 -8.49
CA ALA A 311 15.28 -0.59 -9.42
C ALA A 311 14.38 0.67 -9.39
N PHE A 312 13.05 0.49 -9.26
CA PHE A 312 12.12 1.60 -9.15
C PHE A 312 12.30 2.36 -7.84
N LEU A 313 12.34 1.66 -6.70
CA LEU A 313 12.55 2.26 -5.38
C LEU A 313 13.88 3.02 -5.31
N ASN A 314 14.98 2.39 -5.76
CA ASN A 314 16.31 2.98 -5.73
C ASN A 314 16.46 4.20 -6.68
N SER A 315 15.71 4.19 -7.80
CA SER A 315 15.69 5.35 -8.70
C SER A 315 14.99 6.58 -8.13
N ALA A 316 14.12 6.38 -7.13
CA ALA A 316 13.38 7.43 -6.46
C ALA A 316 14.11 7.99 -5.22
N GLN A 317 15.13 7.29 -4.70
CA GLN A 317 15.88 7.76 -3.53
C GLN A 317 16.54 9.13 -3.81
N THR A 318 16.43 9.99 -2.81
CA THR A 318 17.14 11.27 -2.79
C THR A 318 18.54 11.05 -2.21
N THR A 319 19.57 11.55 -2.88
CA THR A 319 20.98 11.49 -2.44
C THR A 319 21.36 12.69 -1.58
#